data_a665b771a3c1a59c083ce6424f50fdf5
#
_entry.id   a665b771a3c1a59c083ce6424f50fdf5
#
_cell.length_a   1.000
_cell.length_b   1.000
_cell.length_c   1.000
_cell.angle_alpha   90.00
_cell.angle_beta   90.00
_cell.angle_gamma   90.00
#
_symmetry.space_group_name_H-M   'P 1'
#
loop_
_entity.id
_entity.type
_entity.pdbx_description
1 polymer ?
#
loop_
_entity_poly.entity_id
_entity_poly.type
_entity_poly.pdbx_seq_one_letter_code
_entity_poly.pdbx_strand_id
1 'polypeptide(L)'
;MKIRLLSATVAIPIVLALTILGNLWFLALMIFGASISSFEASRLLKVRGINTSPTVSALLGGIIVASSYWIAEIDTSITLLFLAGSVASLIFLIVCKPLNPSPVLRLLATLASAVYVGASLLHAPLLRDGNYGLEWLIFLMVTIILTDSAAYGVGKSVGKTPFFPSISPSKTLEGSIGGLVLGTLGAVIASYFLSIPDVGVVIAICIGLSLSLLGQIGDLCESAIKRVSGVKDSGGFMPGHGGALDRIDSIVLTVPVLYYFSY
;
A
#
# COMPACT_ATOMS: atom_id res chain seq x y z
N MET A 1 -11.07 -16.54 -15.85
CA MET A 1 -11.77 -16.52 -14.54
C MET A 1 -11.26 -17.60 -13.58
N LYS A 2 -11.15 -18.87 -13.96
CA LYS A 2 -10.76 -19.98 -13.06
C LYS A 2 -9.42 -19.76 -12.32
N ILE A 3 -8.37 -19.33 -13.03
CA ILE A 3 -7.04 -19.09 -12.43
C ILE A 3 -7.08 -17.95 -11.39
N ARG A 4 -7.84 -16.90 -11.65
CA ARG A 4 -8.01 -15.78 -10.70
C ARG A 4 -8.68 -16.23 -9.42
N LEU A 5 -9.79 -16.99 -9.56
CA LEU A 5 -10.50 -17.50 -8.38
C LEU A 5 -9.59 -18.42 -7.55
N LEU A 6 -8.87 -19.32 -8.21
CA LEU A 6 -7.95 -20.25 -7.53
C LEU A 6 -6.84 -19.53 -6.78
N SER A 7 -6.18 -18.54 -7.39
CA SER A 7 -5.10 -17.79 -6.71
C SER A 7 -5.62 -16.99 -5.51
N ALA A 8 -6.79 -16.36 -5.61
CA ALA A 8 -7.42 -15.66 -4.50
C ALA A 8 -7.85 -16.62 -3.36
N THR A 9 -8.43 -17.78 -3.69
CA THR A 9 -8.87 -18.78 -2.70
C THR A 9 -7.70 -19.35 -1.89
N VAL A 10 -6.51 -19.38 -2.46
CA VAL A 10 -5.30 -19.83 -1.73
C VAL A 10 -4.65 -18.67 -0.98
N ALA A 11 -4.47 -17.52 -1.63
CA ALA A 11 -3.72 -16.41 -1.04
C ALA A 11 -4.45 -15.76 0.15
N ILE A 12 -5.76 -15.55 0.05
CA ILE A 12 -6.53 -14.88 1.10
C ILE A 12 -6.49 -15.66 2.43
N PRO A 13 -6.77 -16.98 2.49
CA PRO A 13 -6.65 -17.73 3.74
C PRO A 13 -5.25 -17.74 4.34
N ILE A 14 -4.20 -17.80 3.51
CA ILE A 14 -2.81 -17.76 3.98
C ILE A 14 -2.51 -16.41 4.61
N VAL A 15 -2.84 -15.32 3.94
CA VAL A 15 -2.63 -13.96 4.46
C VAL A 15 -3.38 -13.77 5.76
N LEU A 16 -4.66 -14.16 5.82
CA LEU A 16 -5.47 -14.07 7.03
C LEU A 16 -4.89 -14.91 8.18
N ALA A 17 -4.53 -16.16 7.90
CA ALA A 17 -3.93 -17.04 8.92
C ALA A 17 -2.64 -16.45 9.50
N LEU A 18 -1.71 -15.97 8.65
CA LEU A 18 -0.46 -15.37 9.09
C LEU A 18 -0.68 -14.05 9.83
N THR A 19 -1.69 -13.27 9.44
CA THR A 19 -2.08 -12.04 10.15
C THR A 19 -2.65 -12.34 11.54
N ILE A 20 -3.49 -13.39 11.66
CA ILE A 20 -4.06 -13.80 12.96
C ILE A 20 -2.97 -14.37 13.87
N LEU A 21 -2.08 -15.22 13.34
CA LEU A 21 -0.96 -15.77 14.09
C LEU A 21 -0.02 -14.69 14.65
N GLY A 22 0.16 -13.58 13.91
CA GLY A 22 0.98 -12.46 14.35
C GLY A 22 2.46 -12.78 14.51
N ASN A 23 3.17 -12.00 15.32
CA ASN A 23 4.59 -12.20 15.64
C ASN A 23 5.45 -12.51 14.38
N LEU A 24 6.36 -13.48 14.48
CA LEU A 24 7.27 -13.86 13.39
C LEU A 24 6.56 -14.32 12.10
N TRP A 25 5.35 -14.86 12.20
CA TRP A 25 4.58 -15.29 11.02
C TRP A 25 4.10 -14.12 10.19
N PHE A 26 3.56 -13.10 10.86
CA PHE A 26 3.14 -11.88 10.19
C PHE A 26 4.34 -11.07 9.69
N LEU A 27 5.42 -11.01 10.49
CA LEU A 27 6.67 -10.39 10.07
C LEU A 27 7.23 -11.05 8.79
N ALA A 28 7.26 -12.38 8.74
CA ALA A 28 7.73 -13.10 7.55
C ALA A 28 6.86 -12.79 6.32
N LEU A 29 5.53 -12.71 6.48
CA LEU A 29 4.61 -12.30 5.43
C LEU A 29 4.93 -10.89 4.93
N MET A 30 5.18 -9.94 5.83
CA MET A 30 5.48 -8.55 5.48
C MET A 30 6.86 -8.43 4.82
N ILE A 31 7.88 -9.14 5.30
CA ILE A 31 9.21 -9.21 4.64
C ILE A 31 9.07 -9.73 3.21
N PHE A 32 8.34 -10.82 3.02
CA PHE A 32 8.11 -11.41 1.71
C PHE A 32 7.36 -10.45 0.77
N GLY A 33 6.26 -9.85 1.26
CA GLY A 33 5.49 -8.86 0.51
C GLY A 33 6.32 -7.64 0.12
N ALA A 34 7.10 -7.09 1.06
CA ALA A 34 7.98 -5.94 0.81
C ALA A 34 9.07 -6.27 -0.19
N SER A 35 9.69 -7.45 -0.10
CA SER A 35 10.74 -7.88 -1.02
C SER A 35 10.22 -7.97 -2.45
N ILE A 36 9.09 -8.64 -2.67
CA ILE A 36 8.51 -8.78 -4.01
C ILE A 36 8.04 -7.44 -4.55
N SER A 37 7.35 -6.63 -3.76
CA SER A 37 6.82 -5.34 -4.22
C SER A 37 7.93 -4.32 -4.48
N SER A 38 9.01 -4.32 -3.70
CA SER A 38 10.21 -3.51 -3.99
C SER A 38 10.92 -3.98 -5.27
N PHE A 39 10.97 -5.30 -5.51
CA PHE A 39 11.47 -5.84 -6.76
C PHE A 39 10.65 -5.34 -7.95
N GLU A 40 9.32 -5.41 -7.88
CA GLU A 40 8.43 -4.96 -8.93
C GLU A 40 8.54 -3.45 -9.16
N ALA A 41 8.54 -2.62 -8.12
CA ALA A 41 8.74 -1.19 -8.21
C ALA A 41 10.05 -0.83 -8.93
N SER A 42 11.16 -1.47 -8.54
CA SER A 42 12.46 -1.29 -9.20
C SER A 42 12.46 -1.78 -10.65
N ARG A 43 11.77 -2.91 -10.94
CA ARG A 43 11.63 -3.44 -12.29
C ARG A 43 10.86 -2.47 -13.20
N LEU A 44 9.81 -1.81 -12.69
CA LEU A 44 9.08 -0.80 -13.46
C LEU A 44 10.02 0.33 -13.93
N LEU A 45 10.91 0.80 -13.07
CA LEU A 45 11.91 1.81 -13.43
C LEU A 45 12.94 1.28 -14.43
N LYS A 46 13.33 0.00 -14.31
CA LYS A 46 14.23 -0.64 -15.28
C LYS A 46 13.60 -0.71 -16.67
N VAL A 47 12.31 -1.07 -16.76
CA VAL A 47 11.55 -1.06 -18.03
C VAL A 47 11.48 0.34 -18.62
N ARG A 48 11.41 1.38 -17.77
CA ARG A 48 11.44 2.79 -18.18
C ARG A 48 12.82 3.26 -18.71
N GLY A 49 13.86 2.45 -18.58
CA GLY A 49 15.23 2.80 -19.03
C GLY A 49 16.17 3.23 -17.91
N ILE A 50 15.71 3.28 -16.67
CA ILE A 50 16.60 3.48 -15.52
C ILE A 50 17.14 2.10 -15.11
N ASN A 51 18.37 1.79 -15.45
CA ASN A 51 18.96 0.47 -15.20
C ASN A 51 19.18 0.20 -13.69
N THR A 52 18.08 0.10 -12.94
CA THR A 52 18.05 -0.23 -11.51
C THR A 52 18.42 -1.69 -11.25
N SER A 53 18.67 -2.04 -9.99
CA SER A 53 18.87 -3.42 -9.54
C SER A 53 17.66 -3.92 -8.75
N PRO A 54 16.69 -4.64 -9.38
CA PRO A 54 15.50 -5.13 -8.68
C PRO A 54 15.82 -6.09 -7.52
N THR A 55 16.85 -6.92 -7.66
CA THR A 55 17.27 -7.84 -6.60
C THR A 55 17.80 -7.10 -5.36
N VAL A 56 18.60 -6.05 -5.56
CA VAL A 56 19.09 -5.21 -4.45
C VAL A 56 17.91 -4.48 -3.79
N SER A 57 16.97 -3.94 -4.58
CA SER A 57 15.77 -3.30 -4.06
C SER A 57 14.92 -4.26 -3.22
N ALA A 58 14.75 -5.51 -3.69
CA ALA A 58 14.03 -6.55 -2.95
C ALA A 58 14.68 -6.87 -1.60
N LEU A 59 15.99 -7.08 -1.59
CA LEU A 59 16.75 -7.36 -0.36
C LEU A 59 16.65 -6.19 0.63
N LEU A 60 16.85 -4.97 0.16
CA LEU A 60 16.77 -3.78 1.01
C LEU A 60 15.35 -3.57 1.56
N GLY A 61 14.31 -3.72 0.73
CA GLY A 61 12.92 -3.62 1.17
C GLY A 61 12.58 -4.65 2.26
N GLY A 62 13.02 -5.89 2.08
CA GLY A 62 12.88 -6.94 3.09
C GLY A 62 13.67 -6.65 4.38
N ILE A 63 14.91 -6.16 4.28
CA ILE A 63 15.75 -5.78 5.44
C ILE A 63 15.12 -4.63 6.22
N ILE A 64 14.57 -3.61 5.52
CA ILE A 64 13.88 -2.49 6.18
C ILE A 64 12.71 -3.02 6.99
N VAL A 65 11.86 -3.89 6.44
CA VAL A 65 10.75 -4.48 7.20
C VAL A 65 11.26 -5.39 8.32
N ALA A 66 12.30 -6.20 8.08
CA ALA A 66 12.86 -7.06 9.11
C ALA A 66 13.40 -6.28 10.32
N SER A 67 13.85 -5.04 10.12
CA SER A 67 14.34 -4.19 11.22
C SER A 67 13.27 -3.89 12.29
N SER A 68 11.97 -4.00 11.95
CA SER A 68 10.87 -3.84 12.94
C SER A 68 10.97 -4.83 14.10
N TYR A 69 11.62 -5.97 13.92
CA TYR A 69 11.81 -6.97 14.99
C TYR A 69 12.65 -6.44 16.17
N TRP A 70 13.58 -5.52 15.89
CA TRP A 70 14.46 -4.93 16.92
C TRP A 70 14.01 -3.53 17.37
N ILE A 71 12.98 -3.00 16.76
CA ILE A 71 12.42 -1.67 17.07
C ILE A 71 11.12 -1.92 17.85
N ALA A 72 11.13 -1.67 19.14
CA ALA A 72 9.93 -1.85 19.98
C ALA A 72 8.90 -0.74 19.74
N GLU A 73 9.40 0.49 19.58
CA GLU A 73 8.59 1.69 19.36
C GLU A 73 9.32 2.63 18.40
N ILE A 74 8.59 3.23 17.48
CA ILE A 74 9.13 4.29 16.62
C ILE A 74 8.60 5.62 17.11
N ASP A 75 9.53 6.51 17.47
CA ASP A 75 9.22 7.92 17.77
C ASP A 75 8.46 8.59 16.63
N THR A 76 7.54 9.50 16.97
CA THR A 76 6.73 10.26 16.02
C THR A 76 7.57 10.93 14.93
N SER A 77 8.72 11.49 15.30
CA SER A 77 9.63 12.16 14.35
C SER A 77 10.21 11.17 13.34
N ILE A 78 10.55 9.96 13.78
CA ILE A 78 11.05 8.88 12.94
C ILE A 78 9.94 8.38 12.01
N THR A 79 8.72 8.22 12.51
CA THR A 79 7.55 7.84 11.70
C THR A 79 7.29 8.87 10.60
N LEU A 80 7.32 10.16 10.93
CA LEU A 80 7.14 11.23 9.95
C LEU A 80 8.29 11.25 8.92
N LEU A 81 9.53 10.97 9.34
CA LEU A 81 10.66 10.86 8.44
C LEU A 81 10.50 9.70 7.44
N PHE A 82 10.08 8.52 7.91
CA PHE A 82 9.80 7.38 7.04
C PHE A 82 8.64 7.65 6.08
N LEU A 83 7.58 8.30 6.54
CA LEU A 83 6.45 8.69 5.70
C LEU A 83 6.90 9.70 4.63
N ALA A 84 7.61 10.75 5.03
CA ALA A 84 8.17 11.74 4.11
C ALA A 84 9.14 11.11 3.11
N GLY A 85 10.01 10.20 3.56
CA GLY A 85 10.93 9.44 2.73
C GLY A 85 10.21 8.55 1.71
N SER A 86 9.13 7.90 2.10
CA SER A 86 8.29 7.09 1.20
C SER A 86 7.62 7.95 0.14
N VAL A 87 7.04 9.09 0.54
CA VAL A 87 6.41 10.04 -0.39
C VAL A 87 7.44 10.67 -1.34
N ALA A 88 8.59 11.11 -0.81
CA ALA A 88 9.68 11.65 -1.62
C ALA A 88 10.20 10.62 -2.63
N SER A 89 10.37 9.36 -2.19
CA SER A 89 10.75 8.25 -3.06
C SER A 89 9.73 8.01 -4.16
N LEU A 90 8.43 8.06 -3.83
CA LEU A 90 7.35 7.94 -4.79
C LEU A 90 7.39 9.05 -5.85
N ILE A 91 7.52 10.31 -5.42
CA ILE A 91 7.64 11.46 -6.32
C ILE A 91 8.86 11.28 -7.23
N PHE A 92 10.00 10.88 -6.67
CA PHE A 92 11.20 10.59 -7.43
C PHE A 92 10.96 9.51 -8.50
N LEU A 93 10.29 8.41 -8.16
CA LEU A 93 9.94 7.33 -9.09
C LEU A 93 9.05 7.82 -10.25
N ILE A 94 8.14 8.75 -9.99
CA ILE A 94 7.21 9.28 -11.01
C ILE A 94 7.90 10.31 -11.90
N VAL A 95 8.64 11.26 -11.31
CA VAL A 95 9.14 12.46 -12.01
C VAL A 95 10.41 12.22 -12.79
N CYS A 96 11.34 11.39 -12.29
CA CYS A 96 12.63 11.17 -12.94
C CYS A 96 12.50 10.55 -14.34
N LYS A 97 12.91 11.30 -15.36
CA LYS A 97 12.98 10.88 -16.79
C LYS A 97 14.39 11.08 -17.35
N PRO A 98 15.38 10.34 -16.91
CA PRO A 98 16.72 10.53 -17.44
C PRO A 98 16.86 9.92 -18.84
N LEU A 99 17.41 10.68 -19.78
CA LEU A 99 17.79 10.17 -21.11
C LEU A 99 18.98 9.20 -21.02
N ASN A 100 19.95 9.51 -20.14
CA ASN A 100 21.11 8.65 -19.83
C ASN A 100 21.32 8.62 -18.31
N PRO A 101 20.79 7.61 -17.60
CA PRO A 101 20.88 7.58 -16.15
C PRO A 101 22.33 7.34 -15.68
N SER A 102 22.85 8.29 -14.90
CA SER A 102 24.14 8.14 -14.24
C SER A 102 24.12 6.96 -13.24
N PRO A 103 25.29 6.40 -12.86
CA PRO A 103 25.35 5.37 -11.82
C PRO A 103 24.68 5.80 -10.50
N VAL A 104 24.86 7.08 -10.13
CA VAL A 104 24.22 7.65 -8.93
C VAL A 104 22.70 7.62 -9.05
N LEU A 105 22.15 8.02 -10.20
CA LEU A 105 20.70 7.99 -10.40
C LEU A 105 20.14 6.56 -10.36
N ARG A 106 20.87 5.57 -10.90
CA ARG A 106 20.49 4.15 -10.81
C ARG A 106 20.46 3.67 -9.36
N LEU A 107 21.44 4.05 -8.56
CA LEU A 107 21.50 3.74 -7.14
C LEU A 107 20.31 4.39 -6.41
N LEU A 108 20.10 5.70 -6.59
CA LEU A 108 18.99 6.43 -5.97
C LEU A 108 17.62 5.83 -6.34
N ALA A 109 17.43 5.45 -7.60
CA ALA A 109 16.20 4.81 -8.06
C ALA A 109 15.99 3.42 -7.43
N THR A 110 17.06 2.66 -7.25
CA THR A 110 17.02 1.36 -6.56
C THR A 110 16.67 1.54 -5.09
N LEU A 111 17.30 2.49 -4.40
CA LEU A 111 17.02 2.82 -3.01
C LEU A 111 15.60 3.36 -2.83
N ALA A 112 15.15 4.26 -3.72
CA ALA A 112 13.81 4.82 -3.69
C ALA A 112 12.73 3.74 -3.81
N SER A 113 12.94 2.72 -4.66
CA SER A 113 12.01 1.58 -4.78
C SER A 113 11.93 0.78 -3.48
N ALA A 114 13.06 0.56 -2.80
CA ALA A 114 13.12 -0.16 -1.54
C ALA A 114 12.48 0.63 -0.38
N VAL A 115 12.78 1.94 -0.31
CA VAL A 115 12.25 2.84 0.73
C VAL A 115 10.75 3.03 0.57
N TYR A 116 10.25 3.24 -0.65
CA TYR A 116 8.83 3.42 -0.93
C TYR A 116 7.98 2.30 -0.35
N VAL A 117 8.36 1.06 -0.56
CA VAL A 117 7.63 -0.11 -0.08
C VAL A 117 8.05 -0.48 1.34
N GLY A 118 9.37 -0.63 1.56
CA GLY A 118 9.90 -1.16 2.81
C GLY A 118 9.63 -0.26 4.01
N ALA A 119 9.87 1.06 3.87
CA ALA A 119 9.61 1.99 4.97
C ALA A 119 8.12 2.12 5.30
N SER A 120 7.25 1.98 4.30
CA SER A 120 5.80 1.97 4.54
C SER A 120 5.36 0.70 5.24
N LEU A 121 5.74 -0.48 4.73
CA LEU A 121 5.32 -1.77 5.29
C LEU A 121 6.01 -2.11 6.62
N LEU A 122 7.12 -1.46 6.98
CA LEU A 122 7.76 -1.55 8.30
C LEU A 122 6.76 -1.30 9.45
N HIS A 123 5.80 -0.40 9.24
CA HIS A 123 4.80 -0.05 10.25
C HIS A 123 3.75 -1.14 10.47
N ALA A 124 3.58 -2.08 9.53
CA ALA A 124 2.56 -3.12 9.66
C ALA A 124 2.87 -4.14 10.79
N PRO A 125 4.09 -4.72 10.92
CA PRO A 125 4.45 -5.55 12.07
C PRO A 125 4.38 -4.79 13.38
N LEU A 126 4.85 -3.54 13.41
CA LEU A 126 4.80 -2.71 14.61
C LEU A 126 3.37 -2.44 15.06
N LEU A 127 2.48 -2.11 14.11
CA LEU A 127 1.05 -1.97 14.38
C LEU A 127 0.45 -3.26 14.91
N ARG A 128 0.81 -4.41 14.29
CA ARG A 128 0.27 -5.73 14.65
C ARG A 128 0.69 -6.16 16.06
N ASP A 129 1.91 -5.86 16.47
CA ASP A 129 2.48 -6.23 17.77
C ASP A 129 2.13 -5.22 18.87
N GLY A 130 1.54 -4.07 18.51
CA GLY A 130 1.02 -3.07 19.43
C GLY A 130 -0.31 -3.47 20.08
N ASN A 131 -0.79 -2.61 20.99
CA ASN A 131 -2.08 -2.79 21.64
C ASN A 131 -3.22 -2.80 20.60
N TYR A 132 -4.10 -3.80 20.69
CA TYR A 132 -5.20 -3.99 19.72
C TYR A 132 -4.74 -4.05 18.26
N GLY A 133 -3.51 -4.56 18.02
CA GLY A 133 -2.89 -4.53 16.69
C GLY A 133 -3.64 -5.33 15.64
N LEU A 134 -4.28 -6.46 16.01
CA LEU A 134 -5.13 -7.23 15.09
C LEU A 134 -6.39 -6.43 14.72
N GLU A 135 -7.02 -5.80 15.71
CA GLU A 135 -8.20 -4.97 15.52
C GLU A 135 -7.90 -3.78 14.59
N TRP A 136 -6.76 -3.11 14.78
CA TRP A 136 -6.32 -2.04 13.91
C TRP A 136 -6.07 -2.50 12.47
N LEU A 137 -5.48 -3.68 12.28
CA LEU A 137 -5.30 -4.24 10.93
C LEU A 137 -6.65 -4.61 10.29
N ILE A 138 -7.59 -5.18 11.05
CA ILE A 138 -8.94 -5.46 10.55
C ILE A 138 -9.66 -4.15 10.19
N PHE A 139 -9.56 -3.13 11.04
CA PHE A 139 -10.10 -1.80 10.78
C PHE A 139 -9.57 -1.24 9.45
N LEU A 140 -8.25 -1.32 9.22
CA LEU A 140 -7.63 -0.92 7.96
C LEU A 140 -8.20 -1.69 6.77
N MET A 141 -8.22 -3.03 6.86
CA MET A 141 -8.69 -3.89 5.78
C MET A 141 -10.15 -3.60 5.43
N VAL A 142 -11.03 -3.48 6.42
CA VAL A 142 -12.45 -3.13 6.19
C VAL A 142 -12.57 -1.78 5.49
N THR A 143 -11.85 -0.78 5.97
CA THR A 143 -11.87 0.58 5.40
C THR A 143 -11.43 0.56 3.94
N ILE A 144 -10.29 -0.06 3.62
CA ILE A 144 -9.74 -0.08 2.25
C ILE A 144 -10.61 -0.92 1.32
N ILE A 145 -11.04 -2.12 1.73
CA ILE A 145 -11.88 -2.98 0.90
C ILE A 145 -13.21 -2.30 0.57
N LEU A 146 -13.83 -1.61 1.53
CA LEU A 146 -15.07 -0.87 1.29
C LEU A 146 -14.83 0.37 0.42
N THR A 147 -13.71 1.08 0.61
CA THR A 147 -13.33 2.21 -0.25
C THR A 147 -13.23 1.76 -1.71
N ASP A 148 -12.46 0.70 -1.99
CA ASP A 148 -12.22 0.23 -3.35
C ASP A 148 -13.49 -0.37 -3.99
N SER A 149 -14.23 -1.17 -3.22
CA SER A 149 -15.48 -1.78 -3.68
C SER A 149 -16.55 -0.73 -3.99
N ALA A 150 -16.66 0.29 -3.15
CA ALA A 150 -17.61 1.38 -3.34
C ALA A 150 -17.17 2.30 -4.50
N ALA A 151 -15.88 2.63 -4.59
CA ALA A 151 -15.34 3.42 -5.69
C ALA A 151 -15.63 2.74 -7.04
N TYR A 152 -15.43 1.42 -7.12
CA TYR A 152 -15.76 0.66 -8.32
C TYR A 152 -17.27 0.59 -8.57
N GLY A 153 -18.08 0.24 -7.56
CA GLY A 153 -19.53 0.07 -7.70
C GLY A 153 -20.24 1.37 -8.07
N VAL A 154 -19.96 2.46 -7.36
CA VAL A 154 -20.52 3.79 -7.63
C VAL A 154 -20.02 4.32 -8.97
N GLY A 155 -18.71 4.21 -9.22
CA GLY A 155 -18.11 4.65 -10.49
C GLY A 155 -18.72 3.96 -11.70
N LYS A 156 -19.02 2.66 -11.59
CA LYS A 156 -19.66 1.88 -12.67
C LYS A 156 -21.15 2.20 -12.86
N SER A 157 -21.87 2.51 -11.78
CA SER A 157 -23.33 2.70 -11.82
C SER A 157 -23.74 4.12 -12.18
N VAL A 158 -23.05 5.12 -11.62
CA VAL A 158 -23.43 6.54 -11.77
C VAL A 158 -22.27 7.45 -12.22
N GLY A 159 -21.05 6.89 -12.40
CA GLY A 159 -19.87 7.66 -12.80
C GLY A 159 -20.03 8.26 -14.20
N LYS A 160 -19.79 9.57 -14.29
CA LYS A 160 -19.85 10.35 -15.54
C LYS A 160 -18.60 11.18 -15.75
N THR A 161 -17.97 11.63 -14.67
CA THR A 161 -16.84 12.55 -14.71
C THR A 161 -15.53 11.78 -14.58
N PRO A 162 -14.69 11.68 -15.64
CA PRO A 162 -13.40 11.01 -15.54
C PRO A 162 -12.51 11.67 -14.48
N PHE A 163 -11.86 10.84 -13.66
CA PHE A 163 -10.93 11.29 -12.62
C PHE A 163 -9.52 10.80 -12.97
N PHE A 164 -8.61 11.73 -13.31
CA PHE A 164 -7.25 11.42 -13.82
C PHE A 164 -7.22 10.49 -15.05
N PRO A 165 -7.86 10.85 -16.19
CA PRO A 165 -8.02 9.96 -17.35
C PRO A 165 -6.69 9.51 -17.97
N SER A 166 -5.62 10.31 -17.87
CA SER A 166 -4.28 9.96 -18.35
C SER A 166 -3.58 8.86 -17.55
N ILE A 167 -3.99 8.64 -16.30
CA ILE A 167 -3.39 7.68 -15.37
C ILE A 167 -4.28 6.44 -15.28
N SER A 168 -5.55 6.65 -14.97
CA SER A 168 -6.56 5.60 -14.80
C SER A 168 -7.88 5.99 -15.47
N PRO A 169 -8.09 5.61 -16.75
CA PRO A 169 -9.27 6.02 -17.52
C PRO A 169 -10.61 5.51 -16.96
N SER A 170 -10.58 4.46 -16.16
CA SER A 170 -11.78 3.86 -15.57
C SER A 170 -12.23 4.49 -14.25
N LYS A 171 -11.40 5.33 -13.65
CA LYS A 171 -11.75 6.02 -12.40
C LYS A 171 -12.61 7.25 -12.66
N THR A 172 -13.66 7.41 -11.87
CA THR A 172 -14.59 8.55 -11.95
C THR A 172 -14.60 9.31 -10.62
N LEU A 173 -14.92 10.61 -10.69
CA LEU A 173 -15.02 11.46 -9.52
C LEU A 173 -16.13 10.98 -8.57
N GLU A 174 -17.28 10.60 -9.13
CA GLU A 174 -18.41 10.06 -8.36
C GLU A 174 -18.03 8.76 -7.66
N GLY A 175 -17.27 7.89 -8.35
CA GLY A 175 -16.70 6.69 -7.73
C GLY A 175 -15.76 7.02 -6.58
N SER A 176 -14.86 7.99 -6.76
CA SER A 176 -13.92 8.41 -5.72
C SER A 176 -14.64 8.95 -4.46
N ILE A 177 -15.67 9.78 -4.66
CA ILE A 177 -16.51 10.29 -3.56
C ILE A 177 -17.27 9.13 -2.89
N GLY A 178 -17.86 8.22 -3.69
CA GLY A 178 -18.54 7.04 -3.16
C GLY A 178 -17.62 6.15 -2.32
N GLY A 179 -16.39 5.93 -2.77
CA GLY A 179 -15.35 5.23 -2.02
C GLY A 179 -15.02 5.93 -0.70
N LEU A 180 -14.82 7.24 -0.74
CA LEU A 180 -14.52 8.04 0.45
C LEU A 180 -15.65 7.93 1.50
N VAL A 181 -16.91 8.08 1.08
CA VAL A 181 -18.07 8.04 1.98
C VAL A 181 -18.28 6.64 2.57
N LEU A 182 -18.32 5.61 1.72
CA LEU A 182 -18.60 4.25 2.18
C LEU A 182 -17.40 3.61 2.89
N GLY A 183 -16.18 3.94 2.53
CA GLY A 183 -14.98 3.54 3.27
C GLY A 183 -14.95 4.14 4.68
N THR A 184 -15.27 5.44 4.81
CA THR A 184 -15.39 6.10 6.12
C THR A 184 -16.53 5.51 6.94
N LEU A 185 -17.67 5.22 6.35
CA LEU A 185 -18.78 4.54 7.04
C LEU A 185 -18.34 3.15 7.51
N GLY A 186 -17.58 2.41 6.68
CA GLY A 186 -17.01 1.13 7.07
C GLY A 186 -16.05 1.23 8.25
N ALA A 187 -15.23 2.29 8.31
CA ALA A 187 -14.37 2.56 9.44
C ALA A 187 -15.15 2.80 10.74
N VAL A 188 -16.23 3.58 10.66
CA VAL A 188 -17.12 3.82 11.82
C VAL A 188 -17.80 2.53 12.28
N ILE A 189 -18.29 1.71 11.36
CA ILE A 189 -18.88 0.41 11.68
C ILE A 189 -17.83 -0.52 12.28
N ALA A 190 -16.64 -0.60 11.70
CA ALA A 190 -15.54 -1.41 12.21
C ALA A 190 -15.13 -0.99 13.63
N SER A 191 -15.02 0.32 13.92
CA SER A 191 -14.66 0.80 15.26
C SER A 191 -15.66 0.35 16.33
N TYR A 192 -16.94 0.32 15.99
CA TYR A 192 -17.99 -0.14 16.91
C TYR A 192 -17.86 -1.64 17.23
N PHE A 193 -17.63 -2.48 16.21
CA PHE A 193 -17.54 -3.94 16.41
C PHE A 193 -16.20 -4.40 16.99
N LEU A 194 -15.11 -3.69 16.68
CA LEU A 194 -13.77 -4.06 17.14
C LEU A 194 -13.48 -3.56 18.57
N SER A 195 -14.33 -2.67 19.11
CA SER A 195 -14.20 -2.13 20.46
C SER A 195 -12.80 -1.59 20.79
N ILE A 196 -12.18 -0.92 19.82
CA ILE A 196 -10.85 -0.31 20.02
C ILE A 196 -11.02 0.83 21.04
N PRO A 197 -10.29 0.80 22.17
CA PRO A 197 -10.41 1.84 23.19
C PRO A 197 -10.13 3.22 22.62
N ASP A 198 -10.78 4.22 23.19
CA ASP A 198 -10.62 5.65 22.86
C ASP A 198 -10.97 6.03 21.40
N VAL A 199 -11.41 5.10 20.58
CA VAL A 199 -11.86 5.36 19.20
C VAL A 199 -13.37 5.63 19.18
N GLY A 200 -13.75 6.86 19.57
CA GLY A 200 -15.12 7.35 19.40
C GLY A 200 -15.46 7.62 17.93
N VAL A 201 -16.76 7.82 17.65
CA VAL A 201 -17.28 8.00 16.28
C VAL A 201 -16.54 9.11 15.50
N VAL A 202 -16.23 10.22 16.15
CA VAL A 202 -15.53 11.35 15.49
C VAL A 202 -14.12 10.96 15.07
N ILE A 203 -13.39 10.25 15.93
CA ILE A 203 -12.04 9.76 15.64
C ILE A 203 -12.09 8.73 14.52
N ALA A 204 -13.05 7.80 14.57
CA ALA A 204 -13.27 6.82 13.51
C ALA A 204 -13.56 7.47 12.14
N ILE A 205 -14.34 8.56 12.12
CA ILE A 205 -14.57 9.35 10.90
C ILE A 205 -13.26 9.96 10.40
N CYS A 206 -12.48 10.61 11.25
CA CYS A 206 -11.21 11.24 10.87
C CYS A 206 -10.21 10.23 10.32
N ILE A 207 -10.05 9.09 11.00
CA ILE A 207 -9.16 8.02 10.55
C ILE A 207 -9.69 7.43 9.24
N GLY A 208 -10.99 7.10 9.16
CA GLY A 208 -11.62 6.52 7.99
C GLY A 208 -11.50 7.40 6.74
N LEU A 209 -11.73 8.71 6.88
CA LEU A 209 -11.51 9.69 5.81
C LEU A 209 -10.06 9.71 5.35
N SER A 210 -9.12 9.75 6.30
CA SER A 210 -7.68 9.79 6.00
C SER A 210 -7.24 8.52 5.26
N LEU A 211 -7.62 7.34 5.75
CA LEU A 211 -7.28 6.07 5.13
C LEU A 211 -7.91 5.90 3.75
N SER A 212 -9.21 6.25 3.61
CA SER A 212 -9.91 6.16 2.32
C SER A 212 -9.30 7.10 1.27
N LEU A 213 -8.91 8.31 1.68
CA LEU A 213 -8.25 9.27 0.79
C LEU A 213 -6.86 8.79 0.39
N LEU A 214 -6.04 8.40 1.37
CA LEU A 214 -4.67 7.94 1.14
C LEU A 214 -4.62 6.63 0.36
N GLY A 215 -5.56 5.71 0.59
CA GLY A 215 -5.68 4.49 -0.19
C GLY A 215 -5.93 4.79 -1.67
N GLN A 216 -6.86 5.69 -1.97
CA GLN A 216 -7.12 6.10 -3.35
C GLN A 216 -5.92 6.84 -3.98
N ILE A 217 -5.19 7.66 -3.21
CA ILE A 217 -3.96 8.31 -3.67
C ILE A 217 -2.87 7.26 -3.95
N GLY A 218 -2.70 6.27 -3.08
CA GLY A 218 -1.72 5.19 -3.26
C GLY A 218 -1.94 4.43 -4.57
N ASP A 219 -3.18 3.99 -4.83
CA ASP A 219 -3.56 3.32 -6.08
C ASP A 219 -3.35 4.24 -7.31
N LEU A 220 -3.66 5.55 -7.22
CA LEU A 220 -3.38 6.50 -8.30
C LEU A 220 -1.87 6.64 -8.54
N CYS A 221 -1.08 6.72 -7.49
CA CYS A 221 0.38 6.84 -7.58
C CYS A 221 1.01 5.60 -8.21
N GLU A 222 0.58 4.42 -7.80
CA GLU A 222 1.04 3.15 -8.40
C GLU A 222 0.62 3.07 -9.87
N SER A 223 -0.63 3.43 -10.19
CA SER A 223 -1.11 3.55 -11.56
C SER A 223 -0.26 4.53 -12.37
N ALA A 224 0.13 5.68 -11.81
CA ALA A 224 1.01 6.64 -12.48
C ALA A 224 2.38 6.03 -12.80
N ILE A 225 3.02 5.33 -11.85
CA ILE A 225 4.29 4.63 -12.06
C ILE A 225 4.17 3.64 -13.22
N LYS A 226 3.11 2.84 -13.26
CA LYS A 226 2.86 1.88 -14.35
C LYS A 226 2.72 2.56 -15.71
N ARG A 227 1.93 3.65 -15.81
CA ARG A 227 1.77 4.40 -17.07
C ARG A 227 3.07 5.02 -17.55
N VAL A 228 3.84 5.61 -16.63
CA VAL A 228 5.15 6.20 -16.98
C VAL A 228 6.14 5.14 -17.45
N SER A 229 6.02 3.91 -16.96
CA SER A 229 6.81 2.74 -17.38
C SER A 229 6.26 2.04 -18.63
N GLY A 230 5.13 2.49 -19.17
CA GLY A 230 4.54 1.92 -20.38
C GLY A 230 3.88 0.54 -20.19
N VAL A 231 3.57 0.17 -18.93
CA VAL A 231 2.96 -1.13 -18.62
C VAL A 231 1.61 -0.94 -17.92
N LYS A 232 0.85 -2.04 -17.82
CA LYS A 232 -0.45 -2.05 -17.14
C LYS A 232 -0.37 -2.66 -15.74
N ASP A 233 0.39 -3.71 -15.55
CA ASP A 233 0.53 -4.44 -14.30
C ASP A 233 1.97 -4.31 -13.79
N SER A 234 2.18 -4.24 -12.47
CA SER A 234 3.51 -4.07 -11.86
C SER A 234 4.40 -5.31 -12.05
N GLY A 235 3.77 -6.48 -12.10
CA GLY A 235 4.43 -7.77 -12.24
C GLY A 235 3.48 -8.88 -12.63
N GLY A 236 3.94 -10.11 -12.42
CA GLY A 236 3.16 -11.33 -12.69
C GLY A 236 3.22 -12.31 -11.50
N PHE A 237 3.47 -11.82 -10.29
CA PHE A 237 3.61 -12.65 -9.11
C PHE A 237 2.33 -13.45 -8.81
N MET A 238 1.17 -12.84 -8.96
CA MET A 238 -0.13 -13.54 -8.80
C MET A 238 -0.72 -13.88 -10.15
N PRO A 239 -0.77 -15.18 -10.55
CA PRO A 239 -1.35 -15.58 -11.82
C PRO A 239 -2.77 -15.06 -12.01
N GLY A 240 -2.96 -14.22 -13.03
CA GLY A 240 -4.24 -13.59 -13.37
C GLY A 240 -4.63 -12.36 -12.55
N HIS A 241 -3.85 -11.97 -11.51
CA HIS A 241 -4.11 -10.82 -10.67
C HIS A 241 -3.03 -9.72 -10.75
N GLY A 242 -1.98 -9.88 -11.56
CA GLY A 242 -0.91 -8.91 -11.67
C GLY A 242 0.21 -9.13 -10.64
N GLY A 243 0.85 -8.06 -10.21
CA GLY A 243 1.95 -8.09 -9.25
C GLY A 243 1.50 -8.04 -7.79
N ALA A 244 2.47 -8.22 -6.91
CA ALA A 244 2.30 -8.01 -5.47
C ALA A 244 2.09 -6.52 -5.14
N LEU A 245 2.80 -5.64 -5.83
CA LEU A 245 2.65 -4.19 -5.67
C LEU A 245 1.22 -3.74 -6.01
N ASP A 246 0.60 -4.31 -7.07
CA ASP A 246 -0.80 -4.07 -7.45
C ASP A 246 -1.81 -4.48 -6.34
N ARG A 247 -1.39 -5.19 -5.31
CA ARG A 247 -2.24 -5.65 -4.19
C ARG A 247 -2.07 -4.85 -2.91
N ILE A 248 -0.98 -4.11 -2.80
CA ILE A 248 -0.66 -3.34 -1.61
C ILE A 248 -0.61 -1.83 -1.88
N ASP A 249 -0.89 -1.40 -3.09
CA ASP A 249 -0.83 0.00 -3.53
C ASP A 249 -1.60 0.96 -2.61
N SER A 250 -2.83 0.61 -2.25
CA SER A 250 -3.65 1.36 -1.29
C SER A 250 -3.13 1.24 0.15
N ILE A 251 -2.42 0.14 0.48
CA ILE A 251 -1.93 -0.14 1.83
C ILE A 251 -0.64 0.63 2.12
N VAL A 252 0.24 0.79 1.13
CA VAL A 252 1.55 1.41 1.29
C VAL A 252 1.49 2.80 1.93
N LEU A 253 0.52 3.64 1.59
CA LEU A 253 0.40 4.98 2.18
C LEU A 253 -0.46 5.00 3.45
N THR A 254 -1.31 4.01 3.66
CA THR A 254 -2.28 4.01 4.77
C THR A 254 -1.72 3.40 6.06
N VAL A 255 -0.86 2.38 5.97
CA VAL A 255 -0.31 1.71 7.16
C VAL A 255 0.51 2.65 8.06
N PRO A 256 1.45 3.47 7.55
CA PRO A 256 2.19 4.40 8.41
C PRO A 256 1.28 5.39 9.12
N VAL A 257 0.27 5.90 8.42
CA VAL A 257 -0.68 6.86 8.99
C VAL A 257 -1.53 6.21 10.08
N LEU A 258 -2.01 4.99 9.84
CA LEU A 258 -2.77 4.26 10.85
C LEU A 258 -1.92 3.93 12.07
N TYR A 259 -0.66 3.52 11.89
CA TYR A 259 0.28 3.30 12.99
C TYR A 259 0.40 4.54 13.88
N TYR A 260 0.51 5.72 13.28
CA TYR A 260 0.56 6.97 14.03
C TYR A 260 -0.73 7.24 14.84
N PHE A 261 -1.90 6.93 14.28
CA PHE A 261 -3.17 7.09 14.99
C PHE A 261 -3.40 6.04 16.09
N SER A 262 -2.71 4.91 16.04
CA SER A 262 -2.85 3.84 17.04
C SER A 262 -2.04 4.06 18.31
N TYR A 263 -1.17 5.07 18.31
CA TYR A 263 -0.35 5.52 19.43
C TYR A 263 -0.93 6.81 20.03
#